data_79e92b9b77610516f388cd2bd28a87b2
#
_entry.id   79e92b9b77610516f388cd2bd28a87b2
#
_cell.length_a   1.000
_cell.length_b   1.000
_cell.length_c   1.000
_cell.angle_alpha   90.00
_cell.angle_beta   90.00
_cell.angle_gamma   90.00
#
_symmetry.space_group_name_H-M   'P 1'
#
loop_
_entity.id
_entity.type
_entity.pdbx_description
1 polymer ?
#
loop_
_entity_poly.entity_id
_entity_poly.type
_entity_poly.pdbx_seq_one_letter_code
_entity_poly.pdbx_strand_id
1 'polypeptide(L)'
;KRPTPMLTEGVLARTYDKTRVAGPMVRKSYLEGFRTGKTHPELRGREPFVQVSWDVALGLTAKAILDTIEKYGNEGCFSSSYGGWSHAGIFRPNVLQGRFFNLLGGSSMTAGDYSAGAGQIIMPLVLGDLEVYSAQTCWEEVARHTEVMVFVGCDPNKNNRIEYTVADHDMYPNWEAIRKAGVKCISINPQRTTTDEVMDSEWVPIIPN
;
A
#
# COMPACT_ATOMS: atom_id res chain seq x y z
N LYS A 1 23.38 7.87 9.40
CA LYS A 1 22.20 7.50 8.58
C LYS A 1 22.55 7.72 7.11
N ARG A 2 22.47 6.67 6.29
CA ARG A 2 22.74 6.78 4.85
C ARG A 2 21.40 6.96 4.14
N PRO A 3 21.24 8.00 3.31
CA PRO A 3 20.05 8.13 2.49
C PRO A 3 19.97 6.93 1.52
N THR A 4 18.75 6.57 1.13
CA THR A 4 18.53 5.55 0.10
C THR A 4 18.37 6.27 -1.26
N PRO A 5 19.43 6.37 -2.08
CA PRO A 5 19.44 7.24 -3.27
C PRO A 5 18.29 6.91 -4.23
N MET A 6 18.04 5.64 -4.47
CA MET A 6 16.97 5.21 -5.39
C MET A 6 15.57 5.69 -4.99
N LEU A 7 15.27 5.72 -3.68
CA LEU A 7 13.97 6.23 -3.20
C LEU A 7 13.90 7.75 -3.38
N THR A 8 14.97 8.45 -3.06
CA THR A 8 15.05 9.92 -3.22
C THR A 8 14.91 10.32 -4.68
N GLU A 9 15.67 9.68 -5.58
CA GLU A 9 15.60 9.93 -7.03
C GLU A 9 14.22 9.59 -7.58
N GLY A 10 13.62 8.47 -7.18
CA GLY A 10 12.28 8.07 -7.58
C GLY A 10 11.19 9.05 -7.14
N VAL A 11 11.31 9.66 -5.96
CA VAL A 11 10.38 10.69 -5.49
C VAL A 11 10.51 11.96 -6.31
N LEU A 12 11.74 12.42 -6.57
CA LEU A 12 12.01 13.60 -7.40
C LEU A 12 11.51 13.39 -8.83
N ALA A 13 11.83 12.24 -9.44
CA ALA A 13 11.38 11.91 -10.78
C ALA A 13 9.86 11.95 -10.91
N ARG A 14 9.13 11.33 -9.96
CA ARG A 14 7.67 11.35 -9.95
C ARG A 14 7.06 12.73 -9.80
N THR A 15 7.73 13.62 -9.09
CA THR A 15 7.22 14.99 -8.86
C THR A 15 7.15 15.79 -10.17
N TYR A 16 8.11 15.61 -11.06
CA TYR A 16 8.24 16.40 -12.28
C TYR A 16 8.04 15.58 -13.57
N ASP A 17 7.64 14.31 -13.44
CA ASP A 17 7.41 13.47 -14.61
C ASP A 17 6.24 13.98 -15.47
N LYS A 18 6.42 13.90 -16.78
CA LYS A 18 5.38 14.30 -17.76
C LYS A 18 4.11 13.46 -17.71
N THR A 19 4.15 12.28 -17.12
CA THR A 19 2.97 11.43 -16.92
C THR A 19 2.16 11.82 -15.71
N ARG A 20 2.66 12.76 -14.90
CA ARG A 20 1.94 13.26 -13.75
C ARG A 20 0.71 14.04 -14.18
N VAL A 21 -0.43 13.74 -13.57
CA VAL A 21 -1.68 14.48 -13.80
C VAL A 21 -1.53 15.91 -13.26
N ALA A 22 -1.60 16.90 -14.17
CA ALA A 22 -1.38 18.32 -13.85
C ALA A 22 -2.65 19.04 -13.39
N GLY A 23 -3.81 18.46 -13.56
CA GLY A 23 -5.10 19.04 -13.18
C GLY A 23 -6.23 18.03 -13.35
N PRO A 24 -7.48 18.42 -13.05
CA PRO A 24 -8.60 17.51 -13.19
C PRO A 24 -8.84 17.16 -14.65
N MET A 25 -9.04 15.86 -14.89
CA MET A 25 -9.22 15.28 -16.21
C MET A 25 -10.52 14.47 -16.22
N VAL A 26 -11.29 14.60 -17.30
CA VAL A 26 -12.55 13.89 -17.50
C VAL A 26 -12.51 13.15 -18.83
N ARG A 27 -13.03 11.93 -18.87
CA ARG A 27 -13.18 11.20 -20.16
C ARG A 27 -14.06 12.02 -21.10
N LYS A 28 -13.65 12.11 -22.38
CA LYS A 28 -14.33 12.94 -23.37
C LYS A 28 -15.81 12.59 -23.50
N SER A 29 -16.14 11.34 -23.70
CA SER A 29 -17.53 10.91 -23.85
C SER A 29 -18.37 11.13 -22.59
N TYR A 30 -17.76 11.02 -21.39
CA TYR A 30 -18.46 11.33 -20.15
C TYR A 30 -18.81 12.81 -20.04
N LEU A 31 -17.87 13.69 -20.40
CA LEU A 31 -18.10 15.14 -20.39
C LEU A 31 -19.19 15.56 -21.39
N GLU A 32 -19.14 15.00 -22.60
CA GLU A 32 -20.14 15.25 -23.65
C GLU A 32 -21.50 14.63 -23.29
N GLY A 33 -21.49 13.43 -22.77
CA GLY A 33 -22.69 12.66 -22.43
C GLY A 33 -23.37 13.09 -21.13
N PHE A 34 -22.66 13.79 -20.26
CA PHE A 34 -23.20 14.24 -18.98
C PHE A 34 -24.47 15.13 -19.15
N ARG A 35 -24.50 15.96 -20.20
CA ARG A 35 -25.64 16.81 -20.51
C ARG A 35 -26.80 16.04 -21.16
N THR A 36 -26.52 14.92 -21.81
CA THR A 36 -27.49 14.13 -22.58
C THR A 36 -27.93 12.86 -21.85
N GLY A 37 -27.33 12.54 -20.71
CA GLY A 37 -27.57 11.29 -19.97
C GLY A 37 -26.94 10.05 -20.61
N LYS A 38 -26.19 10.19 -21.69
CA LYS A 38 -25.50 9.09 -22.39
C LYS A 38 -24.00 9.13 -22.11
N THR A 39 -23.59 8.49 -21.04
CA THR A 39 -22.18 8.22 -20.77
C THR A 39 -21.79 6.90 -21.41
N HIS A 40 -20.69 6.83 -22.10
CA HIS A 40 -20.23 5.67 -22.85
C HIS A 40 -19.22 4.84 -22.01
N PRO A 41 -19.67 3.99 -21.06
CA PRO A 41 -18.75 3.23 -20.20
C PRO A 41 -17.90 2.22 -20.99
N GLU A 42 -18.36 1.77 -22.15
CA GLU A 42 -17.63 0.87 -23.04
C GLU A 42 -16.37 1.50 -23.66
N LEU A 43 -16.29 2.83 -23.66
CA LEU A 43 -15.12 3.56 -24.13
C LEU A 43 -14.04 3.76 -23.06
N ARG A 44 -14.28 3.26 -21.83
CA ARG A 44 -13.30 3.35 -20.74
C ARG A 44 -11.97 2.71 -21.16
N GLY A 45 -10.87 3.45 -21.04
CA GLY A 45 -9.54 3.03 -21.46
C GLY A 45 -9.25 3.16 -22.97
N ARG A 46 -10.22 3.59 -23.78
CA ARG A 46 -10.07 3.71 -25.25
C ARG A 46 -10.23 5.13 -25.78
N GLU A 47 -10.63 6.05 -24.95
CA GLU A 47 -10.85 7.45 -25.31
C GLU A 47 -9.90 8.36 -24.55
N PRO A 48 -9.64 9.58 -25.06
CA PRO A 48 -8.80 10.55 -24.39
C PRO A 48 -9.50 11.16 -23.17
N PHE A 49 -8.68 11.61 -22.23
CA PHE A 49 -9.09 12.52 -21.17
C PHE A 49 -8.98 13.97 -21.64
N VAL A 50 -9.91 14.79 -21.21
CA VAL A 50 -9.94 16.25 -21.45
C VAL A 50 -9.72 16.96 -20.13
N GLN A 51 -8.83 17.92 -20.11
CA GLN A 51 -8.63 18.76 -18.93
C GLN A 51 -9.81 19.72 -18.74
N VAL A 52 -10.27 19.86 -17.51
CA VAL A 52 -11.37 20.75 -17.14
C VAL A 52 -10.97 21.63 -15.95
N SER A 53 -11.76 22.65 -15.64
CA SER A 53 -11.56 23.41 -14.40
C SER A 53 -11.97 22.59 -13.17
N TRP A 54 -11.45 22.97 -12.00
CA TRP A 54 -11.86 22.36 -10.74
C TRP A 54 -13.36 22.49 -10.48
N ASP A 55 -13.97 23.62 -10.82
CA ASP A 55 -15.42 23.82 -10.64
C ASP A 55 -16.23 22.83 -11.46
N VAL A 56 -15.82 22.58 -12.70
CA VAL A 56 -16.46 21.57 -13.56
C VAL A 56 -16.26 20.17 -12.97
N ALA A 57 -15.05 19.82 -12.58
CA ALA A 57 -14.76 18.50 -12.04
C ALA A 57 -15.53 18.22 -10.74
N LEU A 58 -15.54 19.18 -9.82
CA LEU A 58 -16.26 19.07 -8.55
C LEU A 58 -17.78 19.00 -8.77
N GLY A 59 -18.33 19.82 -9.67
CA GLY A 59 -19.75 19.78 -10.04
C GLY A 59 -20.18 18.43 -10.61
N LEU A 60 -19.39 17.88 -11.52
CA LEU A 60 -19.63 16.54 -12.09
C LEU A 60 -19.57 15.44 -11.02
N THR A 61 -18.59 15.51 -10.13
CA THR A 61 -18.41 14.54 -9.05
C THR A 61 -19.56 14.62 -8.05
N ALA A 62 -19.90 15.82 -7.60
CA ALA A 62 -21.01 16.03 -6.66
C ALA A 62 -22.33 15.50 -7.22
N LYS A 63 -22.63 15.85 -8.47
CA LYS A 63 -23.86 15.34 -9.09
C LYS A 63 -23.86 13.81 -9.22
N ALA A 64 -22.77 13.19 -9.62
CA ALA A 64 -22.70 11.74 -9.74
C ALA A 64 -22.93 11.02 -8.39
N ILE A 65 -22.38 11.59 -7.31
CA ILE A 65 -22.58 11.05 -5.96
C ILE A 65 -24.05 11.22 -5.54
N LEU A 66 -24.60 12.42 -5.69
CA LEU A 66 -25.99 12.70 -5.30
C LEU A 66 -27.00 11.87 -6.11
N ASP A 67 -26.82 11.74 -7.42
CA ASP A 67 -27.65 10.89 -8.26
C ASP A 67 -27.58 9.41 -7.85
N THR A 68 -26.39 8.96 -7.41
CA THR A 68 -26.21 7.60 -6.88
C THR A 68 -26.96 7.41 -5.57
N ILE A 69 -26.82 8.35 -4.65
CA ILE A 69 -27.52 8.32 -3.35
C ILE A 69 -29.04 8.39 -3.54
N GLU A 70 -29.51 9.27 -4.41
CA GLU A 70 -30.94 9.40 -4.70
C GLU A 70 -31.52 8.10 -5.27
N LYS A 71 -30.80 7.44 -6.17
CA LYS A 71 -31.29 6.25 -6.87
C LYS A 71 -31.12 4.96 -6.07
N TYR A 72 -30.05 4.82 -5.32
CA TYR A 72 -29.65 3.55 -4.69
C TYR A 72 -29.43 3.65 -3.18
N GLY A 73 -29.61 4.82 -2.58
CA GLY A 73 -29.23 5.08 -1.19
C GLY A 73 -27.71 5.23 -1.01
N ASN A 74 -27.31 5.53 0.21
CA ASN A 74 -25.90 5.69 0.57
C ASN A 74 -25.07 4.40 0.35
N GLU A 75 -25.71 3.25 0.43
CA GLU A 75 -25.12 1.93 0.20
C GLU A 75 -24.63 1.76 -1.25
N GLY A 76 -25.20 2.51 -2.19
CA GLY A 76 -24.77 2.57 -3.58
C GLY A 76 -23.41 3.26 -3.77
N CYS A 77 -22.93 3.99 -2.76
CA CYS A 77 -21.60 4.59 -2.76
C CYS A 77 -20.61 3.67 -2.06
N PHE A 78 -19.60 3.21 -2.78
CA PHE A 78 -18.51 2.45 -2.19
C PHE A 78 -17.33 3.38 -1.90
N SER A 79 -16.97 3.51 -0.63
CA SER A 79 -15.81 4.28 -0.21
C SER A 79 -14.79 3.37 0.46
N SER A 80 -13.64 3.24 -0.14
CA SER A 80 -12.53 2.53 0.45
C SER A 80 -11.23 3.17 0.02
N SER A 81 -10.41 3.49 0.99
CA SER A 81 -9.07 3.99 0.75
C SER A 81 -8.12 3.37 1.76
N TYR A 82 -7.07 2.75 1.25
CA TYR A 82 -6.01 2.19 2.05
C TYR A 82 -4.76 3.04 1.89
N GLY A 83 -4.52 3.92 2.84
CA GLY A 83 -3.42 4.88 2.80
C GLY A 83 -2.32 4.56 3.79
N GLY A 84 -1.82 3.32 3.80
CA GLY A 84 -0.92 2.79 4.82
C GLY A 84 0.27 3.69 5.16
N TRP A 85 0.86 4.32 4.18
CA TRP A 85 2.04 5.17 4.35
C TRP A 85 1.77 6.67 4.42
N SER A 86 0.51 7.07 4.37
CA SER A 86 0.13 8.48 4.48
C SER A 86 -0.06 8.85 5.95
N HIS A 87 1.01 9.23 6.62
CA HIS A 87 1.03 9.49 8.06
C HIS A 87 0.89 10.97 8.42
N ALA A 88 0.21 11.77 7.60
CA ALA A 88 -0.04 13.17 7.89
C ALA A 88 -1.21 13.40 8.88
N GLY A 89 -1.44 12.50 9.82
CA GLY A 89 -2.49 12.58 10.81
C GLY A 89 -3.89 12.62 10.19
N ILE A 90 -4.63 13.70 10.40
CA ILE A 90 -5.98 13.86 9.85
C ILE A 90 -6.04 13.91 8.32
N PHE A 91 -4.92 14.08 7.64
CA PHE A 91 -4.84 14.10 6.17
C PHE A 91 -4.67 12.70 5.56
N ARG A 92 -4.77 11.64 6.34
CA ARG A 92 -4.80 10.28 5.80
C ARG A 92 -6.00 10.09 4.87
N PRO A 93 -5.81 9.53 3.66
CA PRO A 93 -6.88 9.38 2.68
C PRO A 93 -8.13 8.68 3.20
N ASN A 94 -7.98 7.60 3.98
CA ASN A 94 -9.10 6.87 4.57
C ASN A 94 -9.87 7.70 5.60
N VAL A 95 -9.20 8.54 6.38
CA VAL A 95 -9.85 9.42 7.37
C VAL A 95 -10.65 10.51 6.65
N LEU A 96 -10.06 11.16 5.65
CA LEU A 96 -10.71 12.23 4.89
C LEU A 96 -11.90 11.70 4.08
N GLN A 97 -11.73 10.55 3.43
CA GLN A 97 -12.80 9.93 2.65
C GLN A 97 -13.93 9.45 3.58
N GLY A 98 -13.61 8.80 4.68
CA GLY A 98 -14.60 8.40 5.68
C GLY A 98 -15.36 9.59 6.24
N ARG A 99 -14.68 10.68 6.58
CA ARG A 99 -15.32 11.92 7.03
C ARG A 99 -16.27 12.49 5.98
N PHE A 100 -15.84 12.54 4.72
CA PHE A 100 -16.67 13.03 3.63
C PHE A 100 -17.97 12.24 3.48
N PHE A 101 -17.88 10.92 3.38
CA PHE A 101 -19.06 10.07 3.21
C PHE A 101 -19.93 10.01 4.47
N ASN A 102 -19.36 10.07 5.68
CA ASN A 102 -20.13 10.13 6.91
C ASN A 102 -20.99 11.41 7.00
N LEU A 103 -20.47 12.54 6.50
CA LEU A 103 -21.25 13.78 6.41
C LEU A 103 -22.39 13.69 5.39
N LEU A 104 -22.32 12.77 4.43
CA LEU A 104 -23.37 12.49 3.45
C LEU A 104 -24.35 11.39 3.89
N GLY A 105 -24.17 10.83 5.08
CA GLY A 105 -25.02 9.75 5.62
C GLY A 105 -24.43 8.35 5.56
N GLY A 106 -23.17 8.23 5.15
CA GLY A 106 -22.44 6.95 5.10
C GLY A 106 -22.18 6.43 3.69
N SER A 107 -21.61 5.24 3.63
CA SER A 107 -21.29 4.51 2.39
C SER A 107 -20.99 3.05 2.71
N SER A 108 -20.99 2.20 1.69
CA SER A 108 -20.41 0.85 1.80
C SER A 108 -18.90 0.93 1.87
N MET A 109 -18.31 0.09 2.72
CA MET A 109 -16.86 0.02 2.93
C MET A 109 -16.36 -1.43 2.90
N THR A 110 -15.07 -1.61 2.68
CA THR A 110 -14.42 -2.91 2.87
C THR A 110 -14.26 -3.23 4.36
N ALA A 111 -14.43 -4.51 4.71
CA ALA A 111 -14.04 -5.04 5.99
C ALA A 111 -12.75 -5.86 5.85
N GLY A 112 -11.80 -5.66 6.78
CA GLY A 112 -10.48 -6.29 6.72
C GLY A 112 -9.56 -5.68 5.65
N ASP A 113 -8.45 -6.34 5.38
CA ASP A 113 -7.51 -5.97 4.33
C ASP A 113 -7.02 -7.21 3.54
N TYR A 114 -6.37 -6.97 2.42
CA TYR A 114 -5.77 -8.04 1.61
C TYR A 114 -4.31 -8.30 1.96
N SER A 115 -3.61 -7.33 2.55
CA SER A 115 -2.18 -7.44 2.79
C SER A 115 -1.84 -8.47 3.87
N ALA A 116 -2.65 -8.52 4.92
CA ALA A 116 -2.45 -9.42 6.05
C ALA A 116 -3.75 -10.14 6.48
N GLY A 117 -4.80 -10.09 5.66
CA GLY A 117 -6.14 -10.59 6.01
C GLY A 117 -6.14 -12.05 6.43
N ALA A 118 -5.42 -12.92 5.72
CA ALA A 118 -5.30 -14.32 6.10
C ALA A 118 -4.59 -14.49 7.46
N GLY A 119 -3.50 -13.77 7.69
CA GLY A 119 -2.79 -13.78 8.96
C GLY A 119 -3.66 -13.26 10.10
N GLN A 120 -4.40 -12.17 9.89
CA GLN A 120 -5.30 -11.58 10.88
C GLN A 120 -6.41 -12.53 11.32
N ILE A 121 -6.83 -13.45 10.46
CA ILE A 121 -7.86 -14.44 10.78
C ILE A 121 -7.26 -15.71 11.39
N ILE A 122 -6.19 -16.24 10.82
CA ILE A 122 -5.62 -17.55 11.19
C ILE A 122 -4.71 -17.45 12.41
N MET A 123 -3.87 -16.42 12.52
CA MET A 123 -2.87 -16.35 13.58
C MET A 123 -3.46 -16.25 14.98
N PRO A 124 -4.57 -15.53 15.24
CA PRO A 124 -5.23 -15.59 16.52
C PRO A 124 -5.73 -16.98 16.93
N LEU A 125 -6.12 -17.80 15.94
CA LEU A 125 -6.56 -19.17 16.20
C LEU A 125 -5.38 -20.13 16.50
N VAL A 126 -4.21 -19.84 15.96
CA VAL A 126 -3.01 -20.69 16.13
C VAL A 126 -2.16 -20.24 17.31
N LEU A 127 -1.94 -18.94 17.44
CA LEU A 127 -1.06 -18.33 18.45
C LEU A 127 -1.80 -17.65 19.61
N GLY A 128 -3.11 -17.44 19.47
CA GLY A 128 -3.93 -16.76 20.48
C GLY A 128 -4.00 -15.24 20.37
N ASP A 129 -3.20 -14.62 19.49
CA ASP A 129 -3.16 -13.16 19.30
C ASP A 129 -2.72 -12.76 17.89
N LEU A 130 -2.88 -11.47 17.58
CA LEU A 130 -2.38 -10.78 16.38
C LEU A 130 -0.93 -10.29 16.52
N GLU A 131 -0.22 -10.72 17.53
CA GLU A 131 1.13 -10.25 17.88
C GLU A 131 2.11 -10.32 16.69
N VAL A 132 1.97 -11.34 15.86
CA VAL A 132 2.78 -11.52 14.63
C VAL A 132 2.63 -10.35 13.64
N TYR A 133 1.51 -9.61 13.72
CA TYR A 133 1.26 -8.49 12.83
C TYR A 133 1.53 -7.14 13.47
N SER A 134 1.28 -6.99 14.76
CA SER A 134 1.26 -5.70 15.43
C SER A 134 2.45 -5.41 16.33
N ALA A 135 3.05 -6.44 16.91
CA ALA A 135 4.19 -6.30 17.82
C ALA A 135 5.39 -7.09 17.27
N GLN A 136 6.40 -6.38 16.83
CA GLN A 136 7.64 -6.98 16.31
C GLN A 136 8.69 -7.05 17.41
N THR A 137 9.46 -8.12 17.44
CA THR A 137 10.65 -8.24 18.28
C THR A 137 11.72 -7.27 17.78
N CYS A 138 12.32 -6.48 18.67
CA CYS A 138 13.39 -5.56 18.25
C CYS A 138 14.65 -6.31 17.79
N TRP A 139 15.39 -5.69 16.89
CA TRP A 139 16.54 -6.33 16.24
C TRP A 139 17.68 -6.65 17.22
N GLU A 140 17.83 -5.88 18.28
CA GLU A 140 18.81 -6.16 19.34
C GLU A 140 18.51 -7.48 20.06
N GLU A 141 17.23 -7.74 20.33
CA GLU A 141 16.82 -9.01 20.96
C GLU A 141 16.94 -10.19 19.97
N VAL A 142 16.63 -9.96 18.70
CA VAL A 142 16.86 -10.96 17.65
C VAL A 142 18.35 -11.30 17.57
N ALA A 143 19.25 -10.33 17.52
CA ALA A 143 20.68 -10.56 17.47
C ALA A 143 21.23 -11.25 18.72
N ARG A 144 20.62 -11.00 19.89
CA ARG A 144 21.08 -11.56 21.18
C ARG A 144 20.61 -12.99 21.45
N HIS A 145 19.41 -13.34 20.99
CA HIS A 145 18.72 -14.56 21.40
C HIS A 145 18.39 -15.52 20.27
N THR A 146 18.67 -15.17 19.00
CA THR A 146 18.36 -16.02 17.86
C THR A 146 19.56 -16.85 17.46
N GLU A 147 19.38 -18.15 17.34
CA GLU A 147 20.39 -19.08 16.82
C GLU A 147 20.21 -19.34 15.31
N VAL A 148 18.95 -19.41 14.87
CA VAL A 148 18.59 -19.66 13.47
C VAL A 148 17.50 -18.69 13.01
N MET A 149 17.73 -18.01 11.89
CA MET A 149 16.75 -17.14 11.23
C MET A 149 16.35 -17.75 9.88
N VAL A 150 15.06 -17.88 9.65
CA VAL A 150 14.53 -18.46 8.42
C VAL A 150 13.77 -17.41 7.64
N PHE A 151 14.16 -17.16 6.39
CA PHE A 151 13.46 -16.30 5.44
C PHE A 151 12.59 -17.16 4.53
N VAL A 152 11.29 -16.89 4.50
CA VAL A 152 10.33 -17.68 3.72
C VAL A 152 9.70 -16.79 2.65
N GLY A 153 10.05 -17.00 1.38
CA GLY A 153 9.47 -16.30 0.25
C GLY A 153 9.66 -14.77 0.25
N CYS A 154 10.73 -14.28 0.84
CA CYS A 154 10.94 -12.84 1.01
C CYS A 154 12.37 -12.41 0.67
N ASP A 155 12.52 -11.12 0.35
CA ASP A 155 13.81 -10.45 0.16
C ASP A 155 13.83 -9.14 0.96
N PRO A 156 13.96 -9.20 2.30
CA PRO A 156 13.92 -8.02 3.15
C PRO A 156 15.00 -6.98 2.81
N ASN A 157 16.17 -7.41 2.37
CA ASN A 157 17.21 -6.48 1.92
C ASN A 157 16.73 -5.54 0.81
N LYS A 158 15.79 -5.99 -0.01
CA LYS A 158 15.20 -5.21 -1.09
C LYS A 158 13.94 -4.46 -0.66
N ASN A 159 13.08 -5.11 0.13
CA ASN A 159 11.74 -4.63 0.41
C ASN A 159 11.62 -3.87 1.73
N ASN A 160 12.51 -4.11 2.68
CA ASN A 160 12.41 -3.62 4.04
C ASN A 160 13.55 -2.69 4.45
N ARG A 161 13.99 -1.84 3.54
CA ARG A 161 15.07 -0.86 3.82
C ARG A 161 14.66 0.22 4.81
N ILE A 162 13.36 0.45 4.92
CA ILE A 162 12.72 1.25 5.96
C ILE A 162 11.77 0.30 6.66
N GLU A 163 11.93 0.11 7.95
CA GLU A 163 11.09 -0.79 8.70
C GLU A 163 9.62 -0.36 8.71
N TYR A 164 8.72 -1.34 8.69
CA TYR A 164 7.29 -1.10 8.63
C TYR A 164 6.77 -0.38 9.88
N THR A 165 7.23 -0.78 11.04
CA THR A 165 6.74 -0.26 12.32
C THR A 165 7.60 0.86 12.88
N VAL A 166 8.87 0.90 12.51
CA VAL A 166 9.83 1.91 12.94
C VAL A 166 10.51 2.50 11.71
N ALA A 167 10.18 3.72 11.37
CA ALA A 167 10.74 4.42 10.22
C ALA A 167 12.17 4.89 10.49
N ASP A 168 13.06 3.96 10.78
CA ASP A 168 14.49 4.19 10.83
C ASP A 168 15.17 3.74 9.52
N HIS A 169 16.44 3.95 9.38
CA HIS A 169 17.24 3.51 8.25
C HIS A 169 18.36 2.57 8.72
N ASP A 170 18.15 1.90 9.84
CA ASP A 170 19.16 1.12 10.54
C ASP A 170 19.13 -0.37 10.19
N MET A 171 18.41 -0.75 9.13
CA MET A 171 18.33 -2.15 8.68
C MET A 171 19.71 -2.76 8.43
N TYR A 172 20.61 -2.08 7.71
CA TYR A 172 21.94 -2.61 7.46
C TYR A 172 22.81 -2.77 8.72
N PRO A 173 22.86 -1.82 9.64
CA PRO A 173 23.47 -2.02 10.96
C PRO A 173 22.87 -3.23 11.72
N ASN A 174 21.57 -3.40 11.68
CA ASN A 174 20.89 -4.52 12.33
C ASN A 174 21.26 -5.89 11.71
N TRP A 175 21.30 -5.96 10.39
CA TRP A 175 21.75 -7.18 9.69
C TRP A 175 23.21 -7.50 9.98
N GLU A 176 24.06 -6.48 10.04
CA GLU A 176 25.46 -6.67 10.42
C GLU A 176 25.60 -7.16 11.86
N ALA A 177 24.77 -6.66 12.78
CA ALA A 177 24.75 -7.13 14.17
C ALA A 177 24.33 -8.60 14.26
N ILE A 178 23.29 -9.02 13.53
CA ILE A 178 22.83 -10.42 13.46
C ILE A 178 23.94 -11.34 12.92
N ARG A 179 24.62 -10.93 11.85
CA ARG A 179 25.75 -11.69 11.30
C ARG A 179 26.92 -11.81 12.29
N LYS A 180 27.27 -10.71 12.96
CA LYS A 180 28.32 -10.71 13.99
C LYS A 180 27.98 -11.59 15.19
N ALA A 181 26.70 -11.70 15.51
CA ALA A 181 26.21 -12.61 16.56
C ALA A 181 26.29 -14.08 16.16
N GLY A 182 26.59 -14.40 14.91
CA GLY A 182 26.72 -15.79 14.43
C GLY A 182 25.40 -16.49 14.18
N VAL A 183 24.31 -15.75 13.99
CA VAL A 183 23.00 -16.33 13.69
C VAL A 183 23.05 -17.05 12.35
N LYS A 184 22.68 -18.34 12.34
CA LYS A 184 22.56 -19.12 11.11
C LYS A 184 21.35 -18.66 10.32
N CYS A 185 21.53 -18.27 9.04
CA CYS A 185 20.45 -17.84 8.16
C CYS A 185 20.12 -18.91 7.12
N ILE A 186 18.82 -19.19 6.95
CA ILE A 186 18.30 -20.13 5.95
C ILE A 186 17.25 -19.39 5.13
N SER A 187 17.31 -19.49 3.80
CA SER A 187 16.35 -18.86 2.89
C SER A 187 15.62 -19.93 2.09
N ILE A 188 14.32 -20.02 2.30
CA ILE A 188 13.42 -20.90 1.53
C ILE A 188 12.73 -20.02 0.48
N ASN A 189 13.24 -20.06 -0.76
CA ASN A 189 12.81 -19.12 -1.79
C ASN A 189 12.96 -19.73 -3.19
N PRO A 190 12.04 -19.45 -4.14
CA PRO A 190 12.17 -19.93 -5.51
C PRO A 190 13.38 -19.36 -6.26
N GLN A 191 13.94 -18.25 -5.80
CA GLN A 191 15.14 -17.65 -6.37
C GLN A 191 16.09 -17.21 -5.25
N ARG A 192 17.39 -17.23 -5.54
CA ARG A 192 18.39 -16.63 -4.67
C ARG A 192 18.22 -15.11 -4.67
N THR A 193 18.18 -14.50 -3.48
CA THR A 193 17.87 -13.10 -3.30
C THR A 193 19.09 -12.29 -2.84
N THR A 194 18.95 -10.96 -2.85
CA THR A 194 20.01 -10.07 -2.31
C THR A 194 20.16 -10.24 -0.79
N THR A 195 19.12 -10.68 -0.10
CA THR A 195 19.18 -11.02 1.33
C THR A 195 20.12 -12.20 1.57
N ASP A 196 20.10 -13.21 0.70
CA ASP A 196 20.96 -14.38 0.80
C ASP A 196 22.44 -14.01 0.71
N GLU A 197 22.77 -13.03 -0.14
CA GLU A 197 24.14 -12.54 -0.29
C GLU A 197 24.60 -11.73 0.93
N VAL A 198 23.73 -10.85 1.45
CA VAL A 198 24.04 -10.01 2.60
C VAL A 198 24.15 -10.83 3.88
N MET A 199 23.28 -11.82 4.06
CA MET A 199 23.18 -12.62 5.27
C MET A 199 23.97 -13.94 5.21
N ASP A 200 24.62 -14.22 4.08
CA ASP A 200 25.29 -15.50 3.82
C ASP A 200 24.38 -16.70 4.12
N SER A 201 23.13 -16.62 3.60
CA SER A 201 22.10 -17.60 3.89
C SER A 201 22.32 -18.90 3.15
N GLU A 202 22.03 -20.03 3.82
CA GLU A 202 21.81 -21.31 3.16
C GLU A 202 20.51 -21.22 2.34
N TRP A 203 20.62 -21.19 1.01
CA TRP A 203 19.46 -21.12 0.13
C TRP A 203 18.87 -22.48 -0.17
N VAL A 204 17.59 -22.64 0.14
CA VAL A 204 16.77 -23.83 -0.15
C VAL A 204 15.79 -23.46 -1.29
N PRO A 205 16.06 -23.90 -2.53
CA PRO A 205 15.18 -23.63 -3.66
C PRO A 205 13.85 -24.36 -3.54
N ILE A 206 12.76 -23.67 -3.85
CA ILE A 206 11.42 -24.26 -3.94
C ILE A 206 10.78 -23.94 -5.28
N ILE A 207 9.84 -24.78 -5.70
CA ILE A 207 9.01 -24.53 -6.87
C ILE A 207 7.73 -23.83 -6.37
N PRO A 208 7.43 -22.59 -6.80
CA PRO A 208 6.19 -21.95 -6.44
C PRO A 208 5.00 -22.70 -7.08
N ASN A 209 3.90 -22.80 -6.34
CA ASN A 209 2.64 -23.36 -6.85
C ASN A 209 1.85 -22.29 -7.63
#